data_f4bc7d49813947fd64ff4b2b8db370a7
#
_entry.id   f4bc7d49813947fd64ff4b2b8db370a7
#
_cell.length_a   1.000
_cell.length_b   1.000
_cell.length_c   1.000
_cell.angle_alpha   90.00
_cell.angle_beta   90.00
_cell.angle_gamma   90.00
#
_symmetry.space_group_name_H-M   'P 1'
#
loop_
_entity.id
_entity.type
_entity.pdbx_description
1 polymer ?
#
loop_
_entity_poly.entity_id
_entity_poly.type
_entity_poly.pdbx_seq_one_letter_code
_entity_poly.pdbx_strand_id
1 'polypeptide(L)'
;MINLTSLLNNLTIKASLYVEDKPITSVCFDSRKVEKGSMFVAIAGTQSNGHEYIDQATRSGATAIVCEQLPQLLFPDVSYIVVPNSHSALALIAANFYSNPSEKLTLVGVTGTNGKTTIATLLYQLFRKAGQKAGLLSTVAVYVDDQRFEATHTTPDPLQLHHYLHLMVQQGVK
;
A
#
# COMPACT_ATOMS: atom_id res chain seq x y z
N MET A 1 13.43 -6.02 4.49
CA MET A 1 13.56 -6.00 3.01
C MET A 1 12.84 -7.24 2.48
N ILE A 2 12.04 -7.07 1.46
CA ILE A 2 11.24 -8.14 0.84
C ILE A 2 11.73 -8.30 -0.61
N ASN A 3 11.86 -9.53 -1.09
CA ASN A 3 12.29 -9.78 -2.46
C ASN A 3 11.20 -9.40 -3.46
N LEU A 4 11.61 -8.93 -4.63
CA LEU A 4 10.71 -8.51 -5.70
C LEU A 4 9.68 -9.58 -6.05
N THR A 5 10.08 -10.83 -6.21
CA THR A 5 9.17 -11.94 -6.54
C THR A 5 8.06 -12.13 -5.51
N SER A 6 8.35 -11.94 -4.21
CA SER A 6 7.34 -12.02 -3.14
C SER A 6 6.31 -10.89 -3.23
N LEU A 7 6.71 -9.70 -3.69
CA LEU A 7 5.80 -8.57 -3.90
C LEU A 7 4.86 -8.79 -5.08
N LEU A 8 5.27 -9.59 -6.05
CA LEU A 8 4.50 -9.88 -7.26
C LEU A 8 3.51 -11.03 -7.09
N ASN A 9 3.46 -11.66 -5.91
CA ASN A 9 2.53 -12.75 -5.65
C ASN A 9 1.08 -12.31 -5.89
N ASN A 10 0.33 -13.15 -6.60
CA ASN A 10 -1.07 -12.93 -6.98
C ASN A 10 -1.32 -11.72 -7.90
N LEU A 11 -0.29 -11.08 -8.44
CA LEU A 11 -0.43 -10.05 -9.46
C LEU A 11 -0.74 -10.67 -10.83
N THR A 12 -1.69 -10.07 -11.54
CA THR A 12 -1.86 -10.33 -12.97
C THR A 12 -0.83 -9.52 -13.73
N ILE A 13 0.14 -10.20 -14.33
CA ILE A 13 1.24 -9.57 -15.08
C ILE A 13 0.99 -9.82 -16.57
N LYS A 14 0.99 -8.75 -17.40
CA LYS A 14 0.90 -8.82 -18.87
C LYS A 14 2.25 -9.10 -19.52
N ALA A 15 3.30 -8.45 -19.03
CA ALA A 15 4.68 -8.59 -19.49
C ALA A 15 5.65 -8.18 -18.41
N SER A 16 6.86 -8.68 -18.48
CA SER A 16 7.95 -8.26 -17.60
C SER A 16 9.29 -8.26 -18.34
N LEU A 17 10.16 -7.29 -17.99
CA LEU A 17 11.49 -7.14 -18.55
C LEU A 17 12.52 -6.96 -17.43
N TYR A 18 13.70 -7.53 -17.62
CA TYR A 18 14.85 -7.41 -16.72
C TYR A 18 14.54 -7.77 -15.27
N VAL A 19 13.63 -8.76 -15.05
CA VAL A 19 13.21 -9.15 -13.72
C VAL A 19 14.31 -9.98 -13.06
N GLU A 20 14.90 -9.38 -12.02
CA GLU A 20 15.80 -10.07 -11.10
C GLU A 20 15.18 -10.03 -9.70
N ASP A 21 15.36 -11.09 -8.93
CA ASP A 21 14.84 -11.15 -7.56
C ASP A 21 15.68 -10.32 -6.60
N LYS A 22 15.54 -8.99 -6.73
CA LYS A 22 16.24 -7.98 -5.92
C LYS A 22 15.47 -7.67 -4.64
N PRO A 23 16.16 -7.33 -3.54
CA PRO A 23 15.51 -6.82 -2.34
C PRO A 23 14.92 -5.43 -2.61
N ILE A 24 13.65 -5.26 -2.25
CA ILE A 24 12.94 -3.98 -2.31
C ILE A 24 12.91 -3.36 -0.91
N THR A 25 13.36 -2.11 -0.83
CA THR A 25 13.45 -1.37 0.44
C THR A 25 12.15 -0.67 0.81
N SER A 26 11.43 -0.17 -0.19
CA SER A 26 10.16 0.55 -0.04
C SER A 26 9.31 0.43 -1.29
N VAL A 27 8.02 0.67 -1.13
CA VAL A 27 7.06 0.79 -2.24
C VAL A 27 6.49 2.20 -2.22
N CYS A 28 6.44 2.86 -3.37
CA CYS A 28 5.88 4.20 -3.50
C CYS A 28 5.19 4.39 -4.87
N PHE A 29 4.26 5.34 -4.92
CA PHE A 29 3.58 5.79 -6.14
C PHE A 29 3.75 7.30 -6.38
N ASP A 30 4.46 7.98 -5.47
CA ASP A 30 4.89 9.38 -5.61
C ASP A 30 6.39 9.37 -5.95
N SER A 31 6.76 9.84 -7.15
CA SER A 31 8.15 9.86 -7.64
C SER A 31 9.11 10.67 -6.77
N ARG A 32 8.59 11.62 -5.99
CA ARG A 32 9.37 12.44 -5.05
C ARG A 32 9.81 11.67 -3.80
N LYS A 33 9.16 10.54 -3.52
CA LYS A 33 9.45 9.65 -2.38
C LYS A 33 10.29 8.44 -2.75
N VAL A 34 10.75 8.38 -4.01
CA VAL A 34 11.60 7.29 -4.48
C VAL A 34 12.99 7.41 -3.86
N GLU A 35 13.46 6.33 -3.29
CA GLU A 35 14.79 6.14 -2.73
C GLU A 35 15.49 4.96 -3.40
N LYS A 36 16.78 4.81 -3.17
CA LYS A 36 17.55 3.68 -3.71
C LYS A 36 16.99 2.35 -3.23
N GLY A 37 16.67 1.47 -4.18
CA GLY A 37 16.06 0.17 -3.89
C GLY A 37 14.53 0.17 -3.81
N SER A 38 13.88 1.31 -4.07
CA SER A 38 12.41 1.40 -4.09
C SER A 38 11.79 0.66 -5.28
N MET A 39 10.58 0.17 -5.09
CA MET A 39 9.64 -0.14 -6.15
C MET A 39 8.72 1.07 -6.38
N PHE A 40 8.68 1.59 -7.60
CA PHE A 40 7.76 2.65 -8.00
C PHE A 40 6.59 2.08 -8.78
N VAL A 41 5.36 2.40 -8.35
CA VAL A 41 4.13 2.03 -9.04
C VAL A 41 3.59 3.25 -9.77
N ALA A 42 3.67 3.25 -11.09
CA ALA A 42 3.18 4.33 -11.95
C ALA A 42 1.65 4.24 -12.10
N ILE A 43 0.94 5.05 -11.33
CA ILE A 43 -0.53 5.07 -11.34
C ILE A 43 -1.04 6.06 -12.40
N ALA A 44 -1.96 5.59 -13.23
CA ALA A 44 -2.73 6.47 -14.12
C ALA A 44 -3.82 7.20 -13.31
N GLY A 45 -3.45 8.34 -12.70
CA GLY A 45 -4.36 9.15 -11.90
C GLY A 45 -5.22 10.10 -12.75
N THR A 46 -6.24 10.70 -12.13
CA THR A 46 -7.16 11.65 -12.80
C THR A 46 -6.55 13.04 -12.99
N GLN A 47 -5.61 13.45 -12.13
CA GLN A 47 -4.95 14.77 -12.19
C GLN A 47 -3.55 14.70 -12.78
N SER A 48 -2.85 13.59 -12.62
CA SER A 48 -1.51 13.37 -13.15
C SER A 48 -1.34 11.90 -13.54
N ASN A 49 -0.57 11.65 -14.59
CA ASN A 49 -0.25 10.32 -15.04
C ASN A 49 1.12 9.92 -14.47
N GLY A 50 1.13 8.97 -13.54
CA GLY A 50 2.36 8.47 -12.92
C GLY A 50 3.39 7.92 -13.92
N HIS A 51 2.94 7.51 -15.12
CA HIS A 51 3.84 7.02 -16.16
C HIS A 51 4.81 8.09 -16.67
N GLU A 52 4.45 9.37 -16.61
CA GLU A 52 5.32 10.49 -16.99
C GLU A 52 6.51 10.65 -16.04
N TYR A 53 6.42 10.08 -14.84
CA TYR A 53 7.45 10.19 -13.79
C TYR A 53 8.33 8.94 -13.67
N ILE A 54 8.17 7.94 -14.54
CA ILE A 54 8.97 6.70 -14.50
C ILE A 54 10.46 7.01 -14.65
N ASP A 55 10.83 7.87 -15.59
CA ASP A 55 12.23 8.27 -15.82
C ASP A 55 12.83 8.96 -14.61
N GLN A 56 12.08 9.86 -13.97
CA GLN A 56 12.48 10.49 -12.72
C GLN A 56 12.65 9.47 -11.60
N ALA A 57 11.69 8.57 -11.41
CA ALA A 57 11.74 7.53 -10.38
C ALA A 57 12.97 6.63 -10.58
N THR A 58 13.25 6.23 -11.81
CA THR A 58 14.44 5.42 -12.14
C THR A 58 15.74 6.15 -11.79
N ARG A 59 15.87 7.42 -12.17
CA ARG A 59 17.05 8.25 -11.84
C ARG A 59 17.19 8.50 -10.33
N SER A 60 16.10 8.51 -9.59
CA SER A 60 16.09 8.63 -8.12
C SER A 60 16.46 7.32 -7.41
N GLY A 61 16.61 6.21 -8.14
CA GLY A 61 17.12 4.95 -7.60
C GLY A 61 16.07 3.84 -7.45
N ALA A 62 14.92 3.96 -8.13
CA ALA A 62 13.98 2.84 -8.21
C ALA A 62 14.65 1.64 -8.92
N THR A 63 14.54 0.47 -8.32
CA THR A 63 15.06 -0.79 -8.86
C THR A 63 13.99 -1.65 -9.52
N ALA A 64 12.71 -1.32 -9.27
CA ALA A 64 11.57 -1.95 -9.91
C ALA A 64 10.50 -0.90 -10.25
N ILE A 65 9.90 -1.03 -11.41
CA ILE A 65 8.82 -0.19 -11.93
C ILE A 65 7.61 -1.06 -12.25
N VAL A 66 6.46 -0.73 -11.69
CA VAL A 66 5.17 -1.31 -12.05
C VAL A 66 4.38 -0.29 -12.84
N CYS A 67 3.94 -0.64 -14.05
CA CYS A 67 3.29 0.29 -14.97
C CYS A 67 2.22 -0.41 -15.81
N GLU A 68 1.36 0.34 -16.47
CA GLU A 68 0.38 -0.21 -17.44
C GLU A 68 0.94 -0.22 -18.87
N GLN A 69 1.91 0.66 -19.14
CA GLN A 69 2.63 0.77 -20.40
C GLN A 69 4.12 0.99 -20.14
N LEU A 70 4.97 0.33 -20.91
CA LEU A 70 6.41 0.50 -20.79
C LEU A 70 6.83 1.92 -21.19
N PRO A 71 7.82 2.52 -20.50
CA PRO A 71 8.39 3.79 -20.92
C PRO A 71 9.22 3.61 -22.22
N GLN A 72 9.44 4.71 -22.92
CA GLN A 72 10.28 4.70 -24.15
C GLN A 72 11.73 4.37 -23.84
N LEU A 73 12.24 4.82 -22.70
CA LEU A 73 13.62 4.54 -22.26
C LEU A 73 13.61 3.45 -21.18
N LEU A 74 14.35 2.38 -21.43
CA LEU A 74 14.50 1.25 -20.52
C LEU A 74 15.94 1.18 -20.01
N PHE A 75 16.08 0.91 -18.71
CA PHE A 75 17.37 0.73 -18.06
C PHE A 75 17.53 -0.75 -17.68
N PRO A 76 18.62 -1.44 -18.12
CA PRO A 76 18.80 -2.87 -17.90
C PRO A 76 18.82 -3.29 -16.41
N ASP A 77 19.25 -2.36 -15.53
CA ASP A 77 19.34 -2.62 -14.09
C ASP A 77 18.01 -2.44 -13.34
N VAL A 78 16.94 -2.07 -14.05
CA VAL A 78 15.61 -1.83 -13.50
C VAL A 78 14.65 -2.91 -13.98
N SER A 79 13.94 -3.54 -13.05
CA SER A 79 12.89 -4.51 -13.38
C SER A 79 11.61 -3.79 -13.76
N TYR A 80 11.05 -4.10 -14.93
CA TYR A 80 9.77 -3.52 -15.39
C TYR A 80 8.69 -4.59 -15.37
N ILE A 81 7.58 -4.30 -14.70
CA ILE A 81 6.41 -5.17 -14.56
C ILE A 81 5.19 -4.47 -15.16
N VAL A 82 4.68 -5.00 -16.26
CA VAL A 82 3.50 -4.45 -16.93
C VAL A 82 2.24 -5.14 -16.42
N VAL A 83 1.31 -4.36 -15.90
CA VAL A 83 0.07 -4.84 -15.30
C VAL A 83 -1.15 -4.29 -16.05
N PRO A 84 -2.33 -4.93 -15.98
CA PRO A 84 -3.54 -4.42 -16.61
C PRO A 84 -4.11 -3.18 -15.91
N ASN A 85 -3.89 -3.03 -14.61
CA ASN A 85 -4.39 -1.93 -13.79
C ASN A 85 -3.42 -1.64 -12.63
N SER A 86 -2.83 -0.48 -12.64
CA SER A 86 -1.82 -0.05 -11.66
C SER A 86 -2.39 0.20 -10.27
N HIS A 87 -3.67 0.63 -10.16
CA HIS A 87 -4.34 0.80 -8.85
C HIS A 87 -4.54 -0.54 -8.14
N SER A 88 -5.05 -1.54 -8.87
CA SER A 88 -5.22 -2.90 -8.33
C SER A 88 -3.88 -3.53 -7.98
N ALA A 89 -2.86 -3.30 -8.81
CA ALA A 89 -1.50 -3.77 -8.55
C ALA A 89 -0.93 -3.13 -7.27
N LEU A 90 -1.08 -1.81 -7.08
CA LEU A 90 -0.63 -1.14 -5.86
C LEU A 90 -1.26 -1.74 -4.61
N ALA A 91 -2.57 -2.03 -4.65
CA ALA A 91 -3.27 -2.61 -3.50
C ALA A 91 -2.70 -4.00 -3.12
N LEU A 92 -2.47 -4.87 -4.10
CA LEU A 92 -1.88 -6.20 -3.87
C LEU A 92 -0.42 -6.12 -3.43
N ILE A 93 0.38 -5.26 -4.06
CA ILE A 93 1.78 -5.03 -3.68
C ILE A 93 1.86 -4.50 -2.25
N ALA A 94 0.99 -3.57 -1.86
CA ALA A 94 0.93 -3.05 -0.50
C ALA A 94 0.59 -4.16 0.51
N ALA A 95 -0.39 -5.01 0.20
CA ALA A 95 -0.73 -6.16 1.03
C ALA A 95 0.48 -7.11 1.20
N ASN A 96 1.13 -7.48 0.11
CA ASN A 96 2.31 -8.35 0.11
C ASN A 96 3.47 -7.72 0.89
N PHE A 97 3.73 -6.41 0.69
CA PHE A 97 4.81 -5.68 1.36
C PHE A 97 4.66 -5.69 2.88
N TYR A 98 3.44 -5.60 3.39
CA TYR A 98 3.13 -5.67 4.81
C TYR A 98 2.73 -7.08 5.30
N SER A 99 2.98 -8.13 4.50
CA SER A 99 2.73 -9.55 4.85
C SER A 99 1.27 -9.85 5.12
N ASN A 100 0.37 -9.34 4.28
CA ASN A 100 -1.08 -9.56 4.28
C ASN A 100 -1.72 -9.39 5.68
N PRO A 101 -1.59 -8.20 6.30
CA PRO A 101 -2.02 -7.99 7.69
C PRO A 101 -3.52 -8.18 7.89
N SER A 102 -4.34 -7.96 6.86
CA SER A 102 -5.79 -8.18 6.91
C SER A 102 -6.21 -9.62 7.16
N GLU A 103 -5.37 -10.60 6.79
CA GLU A 103 -5.62 -12.02 7.03
C GLU A 103 -5.40 -12.42 8.51
N LYS A 104 -4.75 -11.55 9.28
CA LYS A 104 -4.38 -11.78 10.69
C LYS A 104 -5.30 -11.03 11.66
N LEU A 105 -6.28 -10.31 11.14
CA LEU A 105 -7.19 -9.44 11.90
C LEU A 105 -8.65 -9.82 11.64
N THR A 106 -9.49 -9.71 12.65
CA THR A 106 -10.94 -9.71 12.47
C THR A 106 -11.40 -8.32 12.04
N LEU A 107 -11.79 -8.16 10.78
CA LEU A 107 -12.19 -6.88 10.22
C LEU A 107 -13.70 -6.71 10.29
N VAL A 108 -14.15 -5.58 10.84
CA VAL A 108 -15.56 -5.18 10.88
C VAL A 108 -15.75 -3.92 10.04
N GLY A 109 -16.49 -4.04 8.94
CA GLY A 109 -16.82 -2.92 8.06
C GLY A 109 -18.15 -2.28 8.43
N VAL A 110 -18.17 -0.93 8.52
CA VAL A 110 -19.40 -0.15 8.75
C VAL A 110 -19.70 0.69 7.52
N THR A 111 -20.86 0.46 6.90
CA THR A 111 -21.33 1.21 5.75
C THR A 111 -22.67 1.90 6.04
N GLY A 112 -23.00 2.93 5.26
CA GLY A 112 -24.26 3.68 5.40
C GLY A 112 -24.08 5.14 4.97
N THR A 113 -25.18 5.86 4.82
CA THR A 113 -25.17 7.31 4.49
C THR A 113 -24.71 8.15 5.67
N ASN A 114 -25.20 7.84 6.89
CA ASN A 114 -24.89 8.56 8.13
C ASN A 114 -24.45 7.58 9.24
N GLY A 115 -23.78 8.09 10.26
CA GLY A 115 -23.45 7.35 11.48
C GLY A 115 -22.27 6.40 11.38
N LYS A 116 -21.63 6.21 10.21
CA LYS A 116 -20.50 5.29 10.02
C LYS A 116 -19.39 5.49 11.06
N THR A 117 -18.88 6.71 11.16
CA THR A 117 -17.80 7.06 12.10
C THR A 117 -18.23 6.85 13.54
N THR A 118 -19.47 7.25 13.90
CA THR A 118 -19.99 7.07 15.24
C THR A 118 -20.05 5.61 15.63
N ILE A 119 -20.65 4.75 14.77
CA ILE A 119 -20.76 3.31 15.04
C ILE A 119 -19.38 2.65 15.11
N ALA A 120 -18.49 2.94 14.18
CA ALA A 120 -17.13 2.39 14.20
C ALA A 120 -16.37 2.80 15.48
N THR A 121 -16.52 4.07 15.91
CA THR A 121 -15.90 4.56 17.14
C THR A 121 -16.48 3.89 18.39
N LEU A 122 -17.81 3.71 18.44
CA LEU A 122 -18.47 3.04 19.56
C LEU A 122 -18.06 1.57 19.65
N LEU A 123 -17.95 0.85 18.51
CA LEU A 123 -17.45 -0.52 18.48
C LEU A 123 -16.01 -0.60 19.00
N TYR A 124 -15.12 0.27 18.50
CA TYR A 124 -13.74 0.33 18.99
C TYR A 124 -13.72 0.55 20.51
N GLN A 125 -14.48 1.53 21.05
CA GLN A 125 -14.53 1.80 22.48
C GLN A 125 -15.10 0.62 23.28
N LEU A 126 -16.09 -0.09 22.74
CA LEU A 126 -16.70 -1.27 23.36
C LEU A 126 -15.64 -2.39 23.52
N PHE A 127 -14.91 -2.72 22.45
CA PHE A 127 -13.85 -3.74 22.51
C PHE A 127 -12.74 -3.33 23.48
N ARG A 128 -12.34 -2.04 23.46
CA ARG A 128 -11.33 -1.51 24.41
C ARG A 128 -11.80 -1.62 25.86
N LYS A 129 -13.04 -1.27 26.14
CA LYS A 129 -13.64 -1.41 27.51
C LYS A 129 -13.78 -2.87 27.96
N ALA A 130 -13.98 -3.78 27.01
CA ALA A 130 -13.99 -5.21 27.25
C ALA A 130 -12.58 -5.81 27.47
N GLY A 131 -11.52 -4.98 27.51
CA GLY A 131 -10.15 -5.39 27.73
C GLY A 131 -9.46 -5.99 26.49
N GLN A 132 -10.08 -5.83 25.30
CA GLN A 132 -9.50 -6.31 24.06
C GLN A 132 -8.71 -5.21 23.35
N LYS A 133 -7.60 -5.59 22.71
CA LYS A 133 -6.90 -4.70 21.80
C LYS A 133 -7.70 -4.53 20.52
N ALA A 134 -7.89 -3.30 20.10
CA ALA A 134 -8.68 -2.97 18.93
C ALA A 134 -8.02 -1.84 18.11
N GLY A 135 -8.31 -1.80 16.82
CA GLY A 135 -7.94 -0.71 15.93
C GLY A 135 -9.18 -0.03 15.36
N LEU A 136 -9.04 1.20 14.92
CA LEU A 136 -10.06 1.97 14.21
C LEU A 136 -9.45 2.71 13.03
N LEU A 137 -10.02 2.49 11.87
CA LEU A 137 -9.75 3.30 10.68
C LEU A 137 -11.00 4.13 10.39
N SER A 138 -10.90 5.45 10.51
CA SER A 138 -12.01 6.36 10.23
C SER A 138 -11.54 7.63 9.54
N THR A 139 -12.47 8.42 9.02
CA THR A 139 -12.16 9.71 8.36
C THR A 139 -11.66 10.79 9.33
N VAL A 140 -11.83 10.58 10.63
CA VAL A 140 -11.47 11.57 11.67
C VAL A 140 -10.13 11.22 12.32
N ALA A 141 -9.90 9.95 12.58
CA ALA A 141 -8.69 9.48 13.22
C ALA A 141 -8.47 7.99 12.93
N VAL A 142 -7.21 7.58 13.03
CA VAL A 142 -6.80 6.18 13.05
C VAL A 142 -6.33 5.85 14.45
N TYR A 143 -6.76 4.73 15.00
CA TYR A 143 -6.28 4.20 16.27
C TYR A 143 -5.66 2.82 16.04
N VAL A 144 -4.46 2.65 16.54
CA VAL A 144 -3.77 1.37 16.64
C VAL A 144 -3.63 1.08 18.13
N ASP A 145 -4.52 0.26 18.67
CA ASP A 145 -4.68 0.10 20.11
C ASP A 145 -4.87 1.47 20.78
N ASP A 146 -4.02 1.89 21.71
CA ASP A 146 -4.09 3.18 22.38
C ASP A 146 -3.44 4.33 21.61
N GLN A 147 -2.71 4.05 20.53
CA GLN A 147 -2.02 5.07 19.75
C GLN A 147 -2.97 5.73 18.75
N ARG A 148 -3.07 7.05 18.80
CA ARG A 148 -3.85 7.86 17.86
C ARG A 148 -2.96 8.46 16.80
N PHE A 149 -3.39 8.32 15.54
CA PHE A 149 -2.81 8.96 14.38
C PHE A 149 -3.84 9.91 13.76
N GLU A 150 -3.39 11.03 13.22
CA GLU A 150 -4.27 11.92 12.46
C GLU A 150 -4.61 11.30 11.10
N ALA A 151 -5.87 11.39 10.70
CA ALA A 151 -6.28 10.98 9.38
C ALA A 151 -5.81 12.04 8.36
N THR A 152 -4.88 11.69 7.48
CA THR A 152 -4.35 12.59 6.45
C THR A 152 -5.28 12.72 5.24
N HIS A 153 -6.16 11.75 5.02
CA HIS A 153 -7.13 11.71 3.92
C HIS A 153 -8.42 11.03 4.37
N THR A 154 -9.51 11.33 3.67
CA THR A 154 -10.82 10.70 3.91
C THR A 154 -10.76 9.18 3.74
N THR A 155 -9.96 8.71 2.79
CA THR A 155 -9.63 7.29 2.60
C THR A 155 -8.12 7.20 2.49
N PRO A 156 -7.44 6.41 3.34
CA PRO A 156 -6.00 6.20 3.23
C PRO A 156 -5.69 5.49 1.90
N ASP A 157 -4.55 5.82 1.30
CA ASP A 157 -4.04 5.06 0.18
C ASP A 157 -3.70 3.60 0.58
N PRO A 158 -3.55 2.68 -0.38
CA PRO A 158 -3.29 1.28 -0.07
C PRO A 158 -2.05 1.03 0.80
N LEU A 159 -0.98 1.81 0.63
CA LEU A 159 0.23 1.66 1.43
C LEU A 159 -0.01 2.10 2.88
N GLN A 160 -0.66 3.25 3.08
CA GLN A 160 -1.03 3.71 4.41
C GLN A 160 -2.00 2.75 5.11
N LEU A 161 -3.01 2.25 4.38
CA LEU A 161 -3.96 1.29 4.91
C LEU A 161 -3.25 0.04 5.44
N HIS A 162 -2.45 -0.61 4.61
CA HIS A 162 -1.75 -1.83 5.00
C HIS A 162 -0.67 -1.58 6.06
N HIS A 163 -0.05 -0.39 6.09
CA HIS A 163 0.83 0.02 7.16
C HIS A 163 0.11 0.05 8.51
N TYR A 164 -1.07 0.69 8.61
CA TYR A 164 -1.83 0.71 9.86
C TYR A 164 -2.30 -0.67 10.29
N LEU A 165 -2.80 -1.49 9.35
CA LEU A 165 -3.17 -2.87 9.66
C LEU A 165 -1.96 -3.68 10.16
N HIS A 166 -0.79 -3.49 9.57
CA HIS A 166 0.44 -4.13 10.02
C HIS A 166 0.83 -3.70 11.45
N LEU A 167 0.75 -2.40 11.77
CA LEU A 167 0.95 -1.91 13.14
C LEU A 167 -0.05 -2.52 14.12
N MET A 168 -1.32 -2.67 13.74
CA MET A 168 -2.34 -3.32 14.57
C MET A 168 -1.95 -4.76 14.88
N VAL A 169 -1.51 -5.54 13.88
CA VAL A 169 -1.01 -6.91 14.08
C VAL A 169 0.19 -6.93 15.03
N GLN A 170 1.15 -6.02 14.84
CA GLN A 170 2.34 -5.93 15.72
C GLN A 170 1.97 -5.59 17.15
N GLN A 171 0.96 -4.78 17.39
CA GLN A 171 0.45 -4.44 18.72
C GLN A 171 -0.42 -5.56 19.33
N GLY A 172 -0.69 -6.64 18.58
CA GLY A 172 -1.46 -7.78 19.04
C GLY A 172 -2.99 -7.57 18.99
N VAL A 173 -3.47 -6.67 18.16
CA VAL A 173 -4.87 -6.62 17.73
C VAL A 173 -5.20 -7.89 16.95
N LYS A 174 -6.40 -8.43 17.14
CA LYS A 174 -6.84 -9.70 16.52
C LYS A 174 -8.07 -9.51 15.62
#